data_0c21f1d24cdf11ae6f3e0d85a047b399
#
_entry.id   0c21f1d24cdf11ae6f3e0d85a047b399
#
_cell.length_a   1.000
_cell.length_b   1.000
_cell.length_c   1.000
_cell.angle_alpha   90.00
_cell.angle_beta   90.00
_cell.angle_gamma   90.00
#
_symmetry.space_group_name_H-M   'P 1'
#
loop_
_entity.id
_entity.type
_entity.pdbx_description
1 polymer ?
#
loop_
_entity_poly.entity_id
_entity_poly.type
_entity_poly.pdbx_seq_one_letter_code
_entity_poly.pdbx_strand_id
1 'polypeptide(L)'
;MARRRTPSCASIAVACAFLLAARAPVAYAAKPRKTIARELEKRYQRGKIDQATYDADRAVHADVKRTIRSLRGARRAELAGVLASVEGMAARGALRASRLYPLFLTLQRNREWWSSQPLLAAGQRVGFAGSELVWQYVPGQGLQLHPLANFGKLNAYAKGSRRNNARNTVLLDELMSIAVPRGGGLAWEYYLTFDGGRPPWVSSLAQGTGLQAIARSAEKLDRMPELLPRIQDGLKLFEQSPPTGVRVETEDGAHYVQYSFWPSLRIINGFVQSLVGLYDVAQITGDKRAAKLFADGDRAARAEVPRYDTGAWSLYSRDAITRESDLHYHTLLRDFLTSLCDRTDTDVYCTAESHFTGYLTTPPHLRLRTTRVRGGATRTLRFSLSKISRASVRVTAPSGRTVLAVAAGVVGRGTRSVAWRVPRRAGDYTVRIDATDLAGNPASIEGPVQVLKPKRRKRAAG
;
A
#
# COMPACT_ATOMS: atom_id res chain seq x y z
N MET A 1 60.48 24.26 -1.93
CA MET A 1 61.55 23.29 -2.25
C MET A 1 60.96 21.89 -2.10
N ALA A 2 60.88 20.99 -2.99
CA ALA A 2 61.49 20.64 -4.22
C ALA A 2 60.51 19.75 -5.01
N ARG A 3 60.37 19.99 -6.27
CA ARG A 3 59.74 19.10 -7.27
C ARG A 3 60.53 17.81 -7.39
N ARG A 4 59.89 16.66 -7.57
CA ARG A 4 60.47 15.53 -8.26
C ARG A 4 59.54 14.94 -9.31
N ARG A 5 60.15 14.77 -10.46
CA ARG A 5 59.68 14.37 -11.78
C ARG A 5 59.49 12.86 -11.87
N THR A 6 58.52 12.47 -12.71
CA THR A 6 58.36 11.13 -13.28
C THR A 6 59.55 10.70 -14.15
N PRO A 7 59.82 9.40 -14.30
CA PRO A 7 60.37 8.90 -15.52
C PRO A 7 59.41 7.97 -16.28
N SER A 8 59.34 8.25 -17.56
CA SER A 8 58.87 7.42 -18.67
C SER A 8 59.76 6.18 -18.80
N CYS A 9 59.17 5.02 -19.06
CA CYS A 9 59.90 3.89 -19.64
C CYS A 9 59.10 3.27 -20.78
N ALA A 10 59.81 3.19 -21.89
CA ALA A 10 59.37 2.75 -23.19
C ALA A 10 59.23 1.23 -23.32
N SER A 11 58.41 0.89 -24.24
CA SER A 11 58.07 -0.36 -24.90
C SER A 11 59.18 -1.41 -25.06
N ILE A 12 58.79 -2.67 -24.78
CA ILE A 12 59.32 -3.84 -25.49
C ILE A 12 58.15 -4.73 -25.89
N ALA A 13 57.85 -4.79 -27.17
CA ALA A 13 56.87 -5.70 -27.76
C ALA A 13 57.48 -7.06 -27.96
N VAL A 14 56.98 -8.08 -27.28
CA VAL A 14 57.30 -9.49 -27.63
C VAL A 14 56.00 -10.04 -28.25
N ALA A 15 56.02 -10.28 -29.53
CA ALA A 15 54.99 -10.93 -30.30
C ALA A 15 54.99 -12.44 -30.01
N CYS A 16 54.05 -12.92 -29.20
CA CYS A 16 53.71 -14.33 -29.15
C CYS A 16 52.45 -14.55 -29.99
N ALA A 17 52.62 -15.13 -31.17
CA ALA A 17 51.51 -15.59 -32.00
C ALA A 17 50.85 -16.82 -31.35
N PHE A 18 49.75 -16.61 -30.63
CA PHE A 18 48.84 -17.69 -30.25
C PHE A 18 47.80 -17.88 -31.35
N LEU A 19 47.84 -19.02 -32.00
CA LEU A 19 46.78 -19.54 -32.85
C LEU A 19 45.52 -19.73 -32.00
N LEU A 20 44.67 -18.72 -31.96
CA LEU A 20 43.29 -18.82 -31.45
C LEU A 20 42.46 -19.58 -32.47
N ALA A 21 42.28 -20.88 -32.26
CA ALA A 21 41.22 -21.64 -32.90
C ALA A 21 39.90 -20.98 -32.48
N ALA A 22 39.27 -20.25 -33.40
CA ALA A 22 37.91 -19.67 -33.18
C ALA A 22 36.91 -20.80 -32.96
N ARG A 23 36.62 -21.10 -31.69
CA ARG A 23 35.44 -21.87 -31.35
C ARG A 23 34.23 -21.02 -31.69
N ALA A 24 33.45 -21.45 -32.66
CA ALA A 24 32.15 -20.87 -32.95
C ALA A 24 31.33 -20.79 -31.66
N PRO A 25 30.70 -19.65 -31.33
CA PRO A 25 29.85 -19.58 -30.15
C PRO A 25 28.72 -20.59 -30.31
N VAL A 26 28.63 -21.55 -29.38
CA VAL A 26 27.47 -22.42 -29.26
C VAL A 26 26.32 -21.49 -29.00
N ALA A 27 25.47 -21.26 -29.99
CA ALA A 27 24.25 -20.51 -29.84
C ALA A 27 23.37 -21.27 -28.85
N TYR A 28 23.35 -20.82 -27.59
CA TYR A 28 22.37 -21.26 -26.60
C TYR A 28 21.02 -20.85 -27.18
N ALA A 29 20.27 -21.83 -27.70
CA ALA A 29 18.89 -21.59 -28.14
C ALA A 29 18.12 -20.92 -26.98
N ALA A 30 17.78 -19.65 -27.16
CA ALA A 30 17.03 -18.90 -26.14
C ALA A 30 15.80 -19.72 -25.77
N LYS A 31 15.61 -20.01 -24.45
CA LYS A 31 14.45 -20.75 -24.00
C LYS A 31 13.19 -20.09 -24.57
N PRO A 32 12.30 -20.84 -25.21
CA PRO A 32 11.13 -20.26 -25.88
C PRO A 32 10.32 -19.45 -24.87
N ARG A 33 10.00 -18.21 -25.24
CA ARG A 33 9.25 -17.28 -24.37
C ARG A 33 7.91 -17.91 -23.97
N LYS A 34 7.62 -18.00 -22.68
CA LYS A 34 6.33 -18.46 -22.16
C LYS A 34 5.28 -17.40 -22.46
N THR A 35 4.30 -17.72 -23.30
CA THR A 35 3.15 -16.87 -23.62
C THR A 35 1.87 -17.48 -23.07
N ILE A 36 0.77 -16.71 -22.98
CA ILE A 36 -0.54 -17.23 -22.57
C ILE A 36 -0.88 -18.46 -23.41
N ALA A 37 -0.81 -18.38 -24.73
CA ALA A 37 -1.17 -19.48 -25.62
C ALA A 37 -0.35 -20.76 -25.35
N ARG A 38 0.98 -20.64 -25.20
CA ARG A 38 1.84 -21.79 -24.90
C ARG A 38 1.59 -22.36 -23.51
N GLU A 39 1.28 -21.51 -22.52
CA GLU A 39 0.99 -21.98 -21.18
C GLU A 39 -0.38 -22.65 -21.09
N LEU A 40 -1.38 -22.23 -21.85
CA LEU A 40 -2.67 -22.93 -21.97
C LEU A 40 -2.48 -24.29 -22.61
N GLU A 41 -1.83 -24.33 -23.78
CA GLU A 41 -1.53 -25.59 -24.50
C GLU A 41 -0.83 -26.60 -23.59
N LYS A 42 0.24 -26.15 -22.92
CA LYS A 42 0.99 -27.00 -21.98
C LYS A 42 0.14 -27.56 -20.86
N ARG A 43 -0.85 -26.80 -20.34
CA ARG A 43 -1.74 -27.28 -19.27
C ARG A 43 -2.75 -28.29 -19.79
N TYR A 44 -3.29 -28.03 -20.94
CA TYR A 44 -4.18 -28.96 -21.64
C TYR A 44 -3.49 -30.29 -21.90
N GLN A 45 -2.33 -30.28 -22.56
CA GLN A 45 -1.53 -31.47 -22.86
C GLN A 45 -1.13 -32.29 -21.61
N ARG A 46 -1.08 -31.64 -20.44
CA ARG A 46 -0.77 -32.29 -19.15
C ARG A 46 -2.02 -32.71 -18.37
N GLY A 47 -3.20 -32.61 -18.94
CA GLY A 47 -4.46 -32.91 -18.27
C GLY A 47 -4.75 -32.04 -17.03
N LYS A 48 -4.21 -30.82 -16.98
CA LYS A 48 -4.43 -29.88 -15.86
C LYS A 48 -5.64 -28.99 -16.07
N ILE A 49 -6.15 -28.93 -17.25
CA ILE A 49 -7.42 -28.31 -17.67
C ILE A 49 -8.07 -29.23 -18.72
N ASP A 50 -9.39 -29.19 -18.79
CA ASP A 50 -10.16 -29.88 -19.79
C ASP A 50 -10.22 -29.12 -21.13
N GLN A 51 -10.76 -29.75 -22.17
CA GLN A 51 -10.91 -29.19 -23.51
C GLN A 51 -11.78 -27.93 -23.48
N ALA A 52 -12.89 -27.93 -22.73
CA ALA A 52 -13.82 -26.82 -22.66
C ALA A 52 -13.14 -25.55 -22.06
N THR A 53 -12.40 -25.70 -20.95
CA THR A 53 -11.61 -24.62 -20.34
C THR A 53 -10.53 -24.09 -21.31
N TYR A 54 -9.83 -25.02 -21.99
CA TYR A 54 -8.79 -24.65 -22.96
C TYR A 54 -9.37 -23.82 -24.13
N ASP A 55 -10.46 -24.26 -24.71
CA ASP A 55 -11.10 -23.56 -25.84
C ASP A 55 -11.70 -22.22 -25.42
N ALA A 56 -12.37 -22.16 -24.27
CA ALA A 56 -12.93 -20.93 -23.72
C ALA A 56 -11.84 -19.88 -23.46
N ASP A 57 -10.76 -20.24 -22.80
CA ASP A 57 -9.66 -19.33 -22.47
C ASP A 57 -8.92 -18.85 -23.73
N ARG A 58 -8.72 -19.75 -24.71
CA ARG A 58 -8.19 -19.36 -26.02
C ARG A 58 -9.09 -18.36 -26.75
N ALA A 59 -10.40 -18.58 -26.73
CA ALA A 59 -11.37 -17.69 -27.33
C ALA A 59 -11.33 -16.30 -26.68
N VAL A 60 -11.32 -16.22 -25.35
CA VAL A 60 -11.20 -14.96 -24.61
C VAL A 60 -9.89 -14.24 -24.98
N HIS A 61 -8.74 -14.94 -24.98
CA HIS A 61 -7.46 -14.34 -25.35
C HIS A 61 -7.45 -13.79 -26.78
N ALA A 62 -8.00 -14.55 -27.74
CA ALA A 62 -8.10 -14.11 -29.13
C ALA A 62 -9.04 -12.91 -29.28
N ASP A 63 -10.17 -12.89 -28.57
CA ASP A 63 -11.14 -11.81 -28.60
C ASP A 63 -10.57 -10.50 -28.01
N VAL A 64 -9.90 -10.57 -26.88
CA VAL A 64 -9.19 -9.42 -26.27
C VAL A 64 -8.18 -8.83 -27.27
N LYS A 65 -7.39 -9.66 -27.95
CA LYS A 65 -6.42 -9.20 -28.97
C LYS A 65 -7.11 -8.55 -30.18
N ARG A 66 -8.25 -9.08 -30.64
CA ARG A 66 -9.05 -8.45 -31.71
C ARG A 66 -9.58 -7.09 -31.27
N THR A 67 -10.16 -7.04 -30.08
CA THR A 67 -10.72 -5.80 -29.50
C THR A 67 -9.65 -4.72 -29.34
N ILE A 68 -8.46 -5.05 -28.85
CA ILE A 68 -7.34 -4.08 -28.77
C ILE A 68 -7.03 -3.47 -30.15
N ARG A 69 -7.09 -4.26 -31.23
CA ARG A 69 -6.83 -3.73 -32.59
C ARG A 69 -7.93 -2.76 -33.10
N SER A 70 -9.17 -2.96 -32.66
CA SER A 70 -10.28 -2.08 -33.03
C SER A 70 -10.39 -0.81 -32.21
N LEU A 71 -9.89 -0.82 -30.96
CA LEU A 71 -9.93 0.32 -30.04
C LEU A 71 -8.87 1.39 -30.38
N ARG A 72 -9.10 2.62 -29.88
CA ARG A 72 -8.19 3.77 -29.99
C ARG A 72 -7.99 4.44 -28.62
N GLY A 73 -6.95 5.26 -28.51
CA GLY A 73 -6.69 6.11 -27.35
C GLY A 73 -6.61 5.35 -26.03
N ALA A 74 -7.16 5.97 -24.98
CA ALA A 74 -7.11 5.44 -23.61
C ALA A 74 -7.73 4.04 -23.47
N ARG A 75 -8.87 3.77 -24.11
CA ARG A 75 -9.53 2.44 -24.07
C ARG A 75 -8.62 1.32 -24.56
N ARG A 76 -7.91 1.58 -25.68
CA ARG A 76 -6.91 0.63 -26.19
C ARG A 76 -5.76 0.43 -25.21
N ALA A 77 -5.24 1.52 -24.65
CA ALA A 77 -4.11 1.47 -23.70
C ALA A 77 -4.46 0.63 -22.47
N GLU A 78 -5.65 0.85 -21.89
CA GLU A 78 -6.11 0.12 -20.71
C GLU A 78 -6.26 -1.37 -20.98
N LEU A 79 -6.97 -1.77 -22.03
CA LEU A 79 -7.13 -3.18 -22.36
C LEU A 79 -5.81 -3.86 -22.71
N ALA A 80 -4.91 -3.16 -23.39
CA ALA A 80 -3.56 -3.65 -23.70
C ALA A 80 -2.72 -3.81 -22.41
N GLY A 81 -2.87 -2.91 -21.44
CA GLY A 81 -2.21 -2.99 -20.14
C GLY A 81 -2.63 -4.22 -19.33
N VAL A 82 -3.93 -4.53 -19.32
CA VAL A 82 -4.43 -5.77 -18.68
C VAL A 82 -3.84 -7.01 -19.36
N LEU A 83 -3.89 -7.08 -20.68
CA LEU A 83 -3.30 -8.21 -21.43
C LEU A 83 -1.81 -8.35 -21.14
N ALA A 84 -1.06 -7.24 -21.15
CA ALA A 84 0.38 -7.23 -20.86
C ALA A 84 0.69 -7.73 -19.43
N SER A 85 -0.16 -7.43 -18.44
CA SER A 85 -0.01 -7.94 -17.07
C SER A 85 -0.14 -9.47 -17.04
N VAL A 86 -1.16 -10.05 -17.70
CA VAL A 86 -1.35 -11.50 -17.77
C VAL A 86 -0.25 -12.19 -18.58
N GLU A 87 0.18 -11.60 -19.69
CA GLU A 87 1.35 -12.08 -20.48
C GLU A 87 2.64 -12.05 -19.64
N GLY A 88 2.81 -10.99 -18.84
CA GLY A 88 3.93 -10.90 -17.91
C GLY A 88 3.92 -12.00 -16.84
N MET A 89 2.74 -12.39 -16.34
CA MET A 89 2.61 -13.52 -15.42
C MET A 89 2.89 -14.85 -16.12
N ALA A 90 2.43 -15.04 -17.35
CA ALA A 90 2.75 -16.23 -18.15
C ALA A 90 4.26 -16.36 -18.36
N ALA A 91 4.93 -15.26 -18.73
CA ALA A 91 6.40 -15.22 -18.95
C ALA A 91 7.20 -15.65 -17.71
N ARG A 92 6.72 -15.27 -16.51
CA ARG A 92 7.32 -15.66 -15.22
C ARG A 92 6.91 -17.05 -14.72
N GLY A 93 6.03 -17.76 -15.44
CA GLY A 93 5.50 -19.07 -15.02
C GLY A 93 4.46 -18.99 -13.89
N ALA A 94 3.89 -17.81 -13.65
CA ALA A 94 2.85 -17.60 -12.65
C ALA A 94 1.45 -17.93 -13.12
N LEU A 95 1.23 -18.16 -14.42
CA LEU A 95 -0.04 -18.59 -14.99
C LEU A 95 -0.26 -20.09 -14.70
N ARG A 96 -0.75 -20.42 -13.49
CA ARG A 96 -1.10 -21.80 -13.08
C ARG A 96 -2.54 -22.13 -13.45
N ALA A 97 -2.89 -23.42 -13.58
CA ALA A 97 -4.27 -23.83 -13.88
C ALA A 97 -5.29 -23.21 -12.92
N SER A 98 -5.01 -23.24 -11.62
CA SER A 98 -5.88 -22.64 -10.60
C SER A 98 -6.07 -21.12 -10.69
N ARG A 99 -5.26 -20.42 -11.45
CA ARG A 99 -5.35 -18.97 -11.66
C ARG A 99 -6.03 -18.57 -12.98
N LEU A 100 -6.34 -19.55 -13.83
CA LEU A 100 -6.92 -19.25 -15.15
C LEU A 100 -8.26 -18.55 -14.98
N TYR A 101 -9.16 -19.11 -14.18
CA TYR A 101 -10.49 -18.53 -14.01
C TYR A 101 -10.45 -17.03 -13.61
N PRO A 102 -9.84 -16.60 -12.48
CA PRO A 102 -9.84 -15.18 -12.11
C PRO A 102 -9.10 -14.28 -13.10
N LEU A 103 -8.09 -14.79 -13.82
CA LEU A 103 -7.34 -14.01 -14.80
C LEU A 103 -8.11 -13.85 -16.11
N PHE A 104 -8.75 -14.90 -16.59
CA PHE A 104 -9.53 -14.83 -17.81
C PHE A 104 -10.85 -14.09 -17.59
N LEU A 105 -11.47 -14.22 -16.42
CA LEU A 105 -12.57 -13.35 -16.00
C LEU A 105 -12.15 -11.86 -16.02
N THR A 106 -10.95 -11.55 -15.53
CA THR A 106 -10.40 -10.19 -15.57
C THR A 106 -10.23 -9.69 -17.01
N LEU A 107 -9.68 -10.51 -17.89
CA LEU A 107 -9.56 -10.18 -19.32
C LEU A 107 -10.93 -9.93 -19.97
N GLN A 108 -11.90 -10.80 -19.72
CA GLN A 108 -13.26 -10.72 -20.27
C GLN A 108 -13.98 -9.46 -19.80
N ARG A 109 -13.96 -9.15 -18.48
CA ARG A 109 -14.60 -7.96 -17.90
C ARG A 109 -13.98 -6.66 -18.41
N ASN A 110 -12.66 -6.63 -18.58
CA ASN A 110 -11.99 -5.48 -19.18
C ASN A 110 -12.34 -5.31 -20.66
N ARG A 111 -12.38 -6.40 -21.42
CA ARG A 111 -12.81 -6.36 -22.83
C ARG A 111 -14.24 -5.84 -22.95
N GLU A 112 -15.16 -6.34 -22.13
CA GLU A 112 -16.55 -5.88 -22.06
C GLU A 112 -16.63 -4.38 -21.76
N TRP A 113 -15.94 -3.93 -20.72
CA TRP A 113 -15.97 -2.52 -20.30
C TRP A 113 -15.38 -1.57 -21.35
N TRP A 114 -14.15 -1.83 -21.76
CA TRP A 114 -13.46 -0.92 -22.66
C TRP A 114 -14.02 -0.89 -24.08
N SER A 115 -14.85 -1.85 -24.46
CA SER A 115 -15.54 -1.83 -25.74
C SER A 115 -16.64 -0.76 -25.85
N SER A 116 -17.34 -0.46 -24.75
CA SER A 116 -18.57 0.34 -24.81
C SER A 116 -18.80 1.29 -23.65
N GLN A 117 -18.21 1.03 -22.47
CA GLN A 117 -18.49 1.78 -21.26
C GLN A 117 -17.65 3.06 -21.15
N PRO A 118 -18.01 4.05 -20.31
CA PRO A 118 -17.28 5.31 -20.15
C PRO A 118 -15.88 5.11 -19.59
N LEU A 119 -15.01 6.11 -19.78
CA LEU A 119 -13.72 6.19 -19.09
C LEU A 119 -13.93 6.39 -17.59
N LEU A 120 -13.00 5.88 -16.79
CA LEU A 120 -13.09 5.87 -15.33
C LEU A 120 -12.07 6.79 -14.69
N ALA A 121 -12.40 7.32 -13.53
CA ALA A 121 -11.43 7.97 -12.64
C ALA A 121 -10.60 6.92 -11.89
N ALA A 122 -9.32 7.23 -11.59
CA ALA A 122 -8.45 6.36 -10.82
C ALA A 122 -9.11 5.93 -9.49
N GLY A 123 -9.10 4.64 -9.20
CA GLY A 123 -9.71 4.06 -8.00
C GLY A 123 -11.24 3.90 -8.06
N GLN A 124 -11.89 4.36 -9.13
CA GLN A 124 -13.34 4.19 -9.29
C GLN A 124 -13.71 2.70 -9.33
N ARG A 125 -14.80 2.36 -8.65
CA ARG A 125 -15.32 0.99 -8.54
C ARG A 125 -16.53 0.81 -9.42
N VAL A 126 -16.62 -0.35 -10.05
CA VAL A 126 -17.73 -0.73 -10.94
C VAL A 126 -18.17 -2.16 -10.67
N GLY A 127 -19.39 -2.49 -11.06
CA GLY A 127 -19.94 -3.84 -11.11
C GLY A 127 -20.43 -4.19 -12.50
N PHE A 128 -20.83 -5.44 -12.68
CA PHE A 128 -21.39 -5.96 -13.93
C PHE A 128 -22.75 -6.59 -13.67
N ALA A 129 -23.65 -6.52 -14.63
CA ALA A 129 -24.96 -7.15 -14.52
C ALA A 129 -24.81 -8.66 -14.27
N GLY A 130 -25.61 -9.20 -13.37
CA GLY A 130 -25.58 -10.62 -12.99
C GLY A 130 -24.40 -11.03 -12.10
N SER A 131 -23.58 -10.08 -11.61
CA SER A 131 -22.47 -10.33 -10.71
C SER A 131 -22.48 -9.34 -9.52
N GLU A 132 -22.13 -9.81 -8.36
CA GLU A 132 -21.94 -8.99 -7.16
C GLU A 132 -20.48 -8.56 -6.95
N LEU A 133 -19.54 -9.04 -7.77
CA LEU A 133 -18.11 -8.70 -7.67
C LEU A 133 -17.86 -7.21 -7.90
N VAL A 134 -16.97 -6.67 -7.07
CA VAL A 134 -16.49 -5.29 -7.18
C VAL A 134 -15.17 -5.26 -7.92
N TRP A 135 -15.11 -4.46 -8.97
CA TRP A 135 -13.93 -4.20 -9.77
C TRP A 135 -13.46 -2.77 -9.53
N GLN A 136 -12.16 -2.58 -9.42
CA GLN A 136 -11.56 -1.25 -9.24
C GLN A 136 -10.68 -0.90 -10.42
N TYR A 137 -10.86 0.30 -10.95
CA TYR A 137 -10.02 0.80 -12.04
C TYR A 137 -8.65 1.24 -11.52
N VAL A 138 -7.61 0.70 -12.12
CA VAL A 138 -6.21 1.04 -11.88
C VAL A 138 -5.61 1.55 -13.19
N PRO A 139 -5.23 2.83 -13.30
CA PRO A 139 -4.70 3.42 -14.53
C PRO A 139 -3.55 2.59 -15.11
N GLY A 140 -3.61 2.30 -16.42
CA GLY A 140 -2.64 1.49 -17.14
C GLY A 140 -2.71 -0.01 -16.86
N GLN A 141 -3.60 -0.45 -15.98
CA GLN A 141 -3.81 -1.87 -15.64
C GLN A 141 -5.29 -2.27 -15.75
N GLY A 142 -6.17 -1.33 -16.13
CA GLY A 142 -7.60 -1.57 -16.34
C GLY A 142 -8.37 -1.87 -15.06
N LEU A 143 -9.47 -2.61 -15.21
CA LEU A 143 -10.29 -3.08 -14.10
C LEU A 143 -9.62 -4.30 -13.45
N GLN A 144 -9.44 -4.22 -12.13
CA GLN A 144 -8.84 -5.27 -11.32
C GLN A 144 -9.84 -5.78 -10.27
N LEU A 145 -9.90 -7.08 -10.07
CA LEU A 145 -10.56 -7.66 -8.91
C LEU A 145 -9.92 -7.07 -7.64
N HIS A 146 -10.74 -6.55 -6.75
CA HIS A 146 -10.26 -5.96 -5.51
C HIS A 146 -10.73 -6.80 -4.30
N PRO A 147 -9.95 -7.81 -3.85
CA PRO A 147 -10.36 -8.74 -2.80
C PRO A 147 -10.91 -8.03 -1.55
N LEU A 148 -10.19 -7.06 -1.00
CA LEU A 148 -10.63 -6.34 0.20
C LEU A 148 -11.99 -5.64 0.01
N ALA A 149 -12.25 -5.00 -1.12
CA ALA A 149 -13.52 -4.32 -1.37
C ALA A 149 -14.68 -5.32 -1.49
N ASN A 150 -14.43 -6.47 -2.11
CA ASN A 150 -15.39 -7.56 -2.21
C ASN A 150 -15.72 -8.15 -0.83
N PHE A 151 -14.72 -8.39 0.00
CA PHE A 151 -14.93 -8.87 1.37
C PHE A 151 -15.60 -7.85 2.28
N GLY A 152 -15.31 -6.55 2.10
CA GLY A 152 -16.04 -5.48 2.78
C GLY A 152 -17.54 -5.49 2.41
N LYS A 153 -17.85 -5.69 1.13
CA LYS A 153 -19.22 -5.84 0.63
C LYS A 153 -19.89 -7.11 1.18
N LEU A 154 -19.18 -8.25 1.21
CA LEU A 154 -19.68 -9.50 1.77
C LEU A 154 -19.98 -9.35 3.27
N ASN A 155 -19.08 -8.71 4.05
CA ASN A 155 -19.32 -8.39 5.46
C ASN A 155 -20.56 -7.51 5.65
N ALA A 156 -20.78 -6.52 4.77
CA ALA A 156 -21.98 -5.68 4.84
C ALA A 156 -23.26 -6.50 4.59
N TYR A 157 -23.25 -7.46 3.66
CA TYR A 157 -24.37 -8.36 3.43
C TYR A 157 -24.59 -9.32 4.60
N ALA A 158 -23.52 -9.87 5.16
CA ALA A 158 -23.58 -10.76 6.31
C ALA A 158 -24.17 -10.07 7.55
N LYS A 159 -23.80 -8.82 7.81
CA LYS A 159 -24.34 -8.02 8.93
C LYS A 159 -25.72 -7.42 8.65
N GLY A 160 -26.12 -7.30 7.40
CA GLY A 160 -27.37 -6.68 6.99
C GLY A 160 -28.61 -7.52 7.26
N SER A 161 -29.77 -7.05 6.85
CA SER A 161 -31.03 -7.77 7.00
C SER A 161 -31.09 -9.03 6.11
N ARG A 162 -32.09 -9.90 6.35
CA ARG A 162 -32.34 -11.09 5.52
C ARG A 162 -32.62 -10.77 4.03
N ARG A 163 -33.03 -9.55 3.70
CA ARG A 163 -33.21 -9.09 2.31
C ARG A 163 -31.91 -9.19 1.49
N ASN A 164 -30.76 -9.17 2.14
CA ASN A 164 -29.46 -9.30 1.49
C ASN A 164 -29.02 -10.75 1.26
N ASN A 165 -29.76 -11.77 1.75
CA ASN A 165 -29.28 -13.15 1.70
C ASN A 165 -29.02 -13.65 0.28
N ALA A 166 -29.90 -13.35 -0.69
CA ALA A 166 -29.68 -13.76 -2.08
C ALA A 166 -28.38 -13.14 -2.66
N ARG A 167 -28.15 -11.85 -2.42
CA ARG A 167 -26.94 -11.16 -2.87
C ARG A 167 -25.71 -11.64 -2.09
N ASN A 168 -25.85 -11.95 -0.81
CA ASN A 168 -24.81 -12.55 0.00
C ASN A 168 -24.38 -13.91 -0.57
N THR A 169 -25.34 -14.77 -0.92
CA THR A 169 -25.08 -16.08 -1.55
C THR A 169 -24.33 -15.90 -2.86
N VAL A 170 -24.81 -15.04 -3.76
CA VAL A 170 -24.16 -14.79 -5.06
C VAL A 170 -22.71 -14.31 -4.88
N LEU A 171 -22.49 -13.29 -4.04
CA LEU A 171 -21.14 -12.77 -3.83
C LEU A 171 -20.20 -13.79 -3.17
N LEU A 172 -20.71 -14.56 -2.21
CA LEU A 172 -19.96 -15.61 -1.54
C LEU A 172 -19.50 -16.68 -2.55
N ASP A 173 -20.41 -17.16 -3.39
CA ASP A 173 -20.10 -18.17 -4.41
C ASP A 173 -19.11 -17.66 -5.46
N GLU A 174 -19.27 -16.43 -5.91
CA GLU A 174 -18.32 -15.79 -6.82
C GLU A 174 -16.93 -15.64 -6.16
N LEU A 175 -16.85 -15.24 -4.90
CA LEU A 175 -15.58 -15.15 -4.17
C LEU A 175 -14.93 -16.51 -3.96
N MET A 176 -15.71 -17.54 -3.69
CA MET A 176 -15.18 -18.92 -3.58
C MET A 176 -14.66 -19.42 -4.93
N SER A 177 -15.28 -19.06 -6.04
CA SER A 177 -14.84 -19.46 -7.39
C SER A 177 -13.52 -18.82 -7.83
N ILE A 178 -13.20 -17.62 -7.37
CA ILE A 178 -11.94 -16.92 -7.69
C ILE A 178 -10.81 -17.19 -6.69
N ALA A 179 -11.08 -17.94 -5.63
CA ALA A 179 -10.07 -18.36 -4.66
C ALA A 179 -9.08 -19.35 -5.29
N VAL A 180 -7.81 -19.25 -4.94
CA VAL A 180 -6.73 -20.07 -5.53
C VAL A 180 -5.91 -20.79 -4.48
N PRO A 181 -5.44 -22.03 -4.73
CA PRO A 181 -4.48 -22.71 -3.88
C PRO A 181 -3.15 -21.97 -3.80
N ARG A 182 -2.68 -21.69 -2.57
CA ARG A 182 -1.41 -21.03 -2.31
C ARG A 182 -0.83 -21.48 -0.97
N GLY A 183 0.43 -21.91 -0.96
CA GLY A 183 1.12 -22.32 0.26
C GLY A 183 0.47 -23.45 1.03
N GLY A 184 -0.16 -24.40 0.33
CA GLY A 184 -0.92 -25.49 0.95
C GLY A 184 -2.30 -25.09 1.46
N GLY A 185 -2.71 -23.84 1.29
CA GLY A 185 -4.00 -23.29 1.70
C GLY A 185 -4.76 -22.63 0.56
N LEU A 186 -5.69 -21.77 0.90
CA LEU A 186 -6.58 -21.03 0.00
C LEU A 186 -6.34 -19.52 0.14
N ALA A 187 -6.23 -18.79 -0.99
CA ALA A 187 -5.96 -17.38 -1.01
C ALA A 187 -6.77 -16.62 -2.07
N TRP A 188 -7.00 -15.33 -1.83
CA TRP A 188 -7.51 -14.35 -2.79
C TRP A 188 -6.38 -13.43 -3.18
N GLU A 189 -5.82 -13.68 -4.37
CA GLU A 189 -4.63 -12.99 -4.87
C GLU A 189 -4.98 -11.67 -5.55
N TYR A 190 -4.06 -10.70 -5.46
CA TYR A 190 -4.06 -9.50 -6.27
C TYR A 190 -3.25 -9.73 -7.54
N TYR A 191 -3.82 -9.34 -8.68
CA TYR A 191 -3.22 -9.54 -10.02
C TYR A 191 -2.72 -8.23 -10.65
N LEU A 192 -2.52 -7.21 -9.84
CA LEU A 192 -2.02 -5.89 -10.26
C LEU A 192 -0.61 -5.63 -9.72
N THR A 193 0.13 -4.80 -10.44
CA THR A 193 1.38 -4.21 -9.94
C THR A 193 1.04 -3.07 -8.99
N PHE A 194 1.62 -3.08 -7.80
CA PHE A 194 1.38 -2.05 -6.79
C PHE A 194 2.68 -1.76 -6.04
N ASP A 195 3.09 -0.49 -5.95
CA ASP A 195 4.25 -0.01 -5.15
C ASP A 195 5.52 -0.88 -5.34
N GLY A 196 5.85 -1.19 -6.59
CA GLY A 196 6.98 -2.06 -6.95
C GLY A 196 6.71 -3.57 -6.85
N GLY A 197 5.65 -3.99 -6.17
CA GLY A 197 5.23 -5.39 -6.08
C GLY A 197 4.64 -5.91 -7.37
N ARG A 198 5.06 -7.11 -7.78
CA ARG A 198 4.58 -7.77 -9.01
C ARG A 198 3.54 -8.84 -8.69
N PRO A 199 2.47 -8.96 -9.51
CA PRO A 199 1.46 -9.99 -9.30
C PRO A 199 2.01 -11.41 -9.57
N PRO A 200 1.45 -12.45 -8.93
CA PRO A 200 0.38 -12.38 -7.92
C PRO A 200 0.93 -12.21 -6.50
N TRP A 201 0.26 -11.40 -5.68
CA TRP A 201 0.59 -11.21 -4.28
C TRP A 201 -0.66 -11.30 -3.40
N VAL A 202 -0.48 -11.44 -2.10
CA VAL A 202 -1.56 -11.55 -1.10
C VAL A 202 -1.40 -10.51 0.01
N SER A 203 -2.51 -10.24 0.69
CA SER A 203 -2.61 -9.26 1.76
C SER A 203 -3.23 -9.88 2.99
N SER A 204 -2.60 -9.74 4.16
CA SER A 204 -3.20 -10.16 5.44
C SER A 204 -4.52 -9.43 5.70
N LEU A 205 -4.57 -8.14 5.40
CA LEU A 205 -5.78 -7.32 5.52
C LEU A 205 -6.95 -7.91 4.71
N ALA A 206 -6.71 -8.24 3.44
CA ALA A 206 -7.75 -8.82 2.59
C ALA A 206 -8.11 -10.24 3.01
N GLN A 207 -7.11 -11.06 3.35
CA GLN A 207 -7.32 -12.45 3.77
C GLN A 207 -8.09 -12.52 5.10
N GLY A 208 -7.68 -11.76 6.12
CA GLY A 208 -8.35 -11.74 7.43
C GLY A 208 -9.78 -11.21 7.35
N THR A 209 -9.98 -10.09 6.63
CA THR A 209 -11.33 -9.57 6.36
C THR A 209 -12.17 -10.58 5.57
N GLY A 210 -11.53 -11.31 4.65
CA GLY A 210 -12.18 -12.33 3.83
C GLY A 210 -12.68 -13.52 4.64
N LEU A 211 -11.81 -14.08 5.46
CA LEU A 211 -12.17 -15.20 6.33
C LEU A 211 -13.28 -14.81 7.32
N GLN A 212 -13.21 -13.61 7.89
CA GLN A 212 -14.27 -13.06 8.72
C GLN A 212 -15.61 -12.97 7.97
N ALA A 213 -15.59 -12.42 6.76
CA ALA A 213 -16.79 -12.24 5.95
C ALA A 213 -17.41 -13.58 5.54
N ILE A 214 -16.56 -14.57 5.18
CA ILE A 214 -16.99 -15.92 4.82
C ILE A 214 -17.58 -16.64 6.03
N ALA A 215 -16.94 -16.57 7.21
CA ALA A 215 -17.46 -17.19 8.43
C ALA A 215 -18.83 -16.63 8.82
N ARG A 216 -19.01 -15.31 8.81
CA ARG A 216 -20.29 -14.64 9.08
C ARG A 216 -21.36 -15.01 8.05
N SER A 217 -20.97 -15.08 6.76
CA SER A 217 -21.90 -15.47 5.70
C SER A 217 -22.29 -16.94 5.82
N ALA A 218 -21.35 -17.80 6.16
CA ALA A 218 -21.59 -19.23 6.41
C ALA A 218 -22.58 -19.47 7.55
N GLU A 219 -22.40 -18.75 8.66
CA GLU A 219 -23.32 -18.79 9.79
C GLU A 219 -24.72 -18.27 9.38
N LYS A 220 -24.79 -17.09 8.76
CA LYS A 220 -26.06 -16.46 8.36
C LYS A 220 -26.87 -17.26 7.34
N LEU A 221 -26.20 -18.00 6.45
CA LEU A 221 -26.80 -18.76 5.35
C LEU A 221 -26.92 -20.26 5.65
N ASP A 222 -26.60 -20.67 6.86
CA ASP A 222 -26.57 -22.09 7.29
C ASP A 222 -25.66 -22.98 6.41
N ARG A 223 -24.52 -22.41 5.95
CA ARG A 223 -23.55 -23.09 5.06
C ARG A 223 -22.23 -23.43 5.77
N MET A 224 -22.20 -23.42 7.10
CA MET A 224 -20.97 -23.69 7.86
C MET A 224 -20.35 -25.07 7.55
N PRO A 225 -21.11 -26.16 7.43
CA PRO A 225 -20.51 -27.48 7.11
C PRO A 225 -19.76 -27.51 5.79
N GLU A 226 -20.22 -26.77 4.78
CA GLU A 226 -19.58 -26.65 3.47
C GLU A 226 -18.33 -25.75 3.50
N LEU A 227 -18.42 -24.62 4.23
CA LEU A 227 -17.44 -23.55 4.16
C LEU A 227 -16.33 -23.65 5.22
N LEU A 228 -16.54 -24.36 6.33
CA LEU A 228 -15.54 -24.54 7.38
C LEU A 228 -14.20 -25.09 6.85
N PRO A 229 -14.17 -26.15 6.01
CA PRO A 229 -12.91 -26.64 5.45
C PRO A 229 -12.20 -25.58 4.60
N ARG A 230 -12.94 -24.73 3.89
CA ARG A 230 -12.39 -23.64 3.05
C ARG A 230 -11.83 -22.50 3.92
N ILE A 231 -12.51 -22.17 5.03
CA ILE A 231 -12.01 -21.22 6.03
C ILE A 231 -10.70 -21.73 6.62
N GLN A 232 -10.64 -23.00 7.02
CA GLN A 232 -9.45 -23.65 7.56
C GLN A 232 -8.27 -23.64 6.56
N ASP A 233 -8.55 -23.88 5.28
CA ASP A 233 -7.53 -23.74 4.23
C ASP A 233 -7.05 -22.27 4.09
N GLY A 234 -7.96 -21.32 4.22
CA GLY A 234 -7.60 -19.89 4.18
C GLY A 234 -6.73 -19.44 5.35
N LEU A 235 -6.87 -20.04 6.53
CA LEU A 235 -6.03 -19.76 7.71
C LEU A 235 -4.56 -20.13 7.49
N LYS A 236 -4.26 -21.15 6.66
CA LYS A 236 -2.89 -21.59 6.38
C LYS A 236 -2.00 -20.48 5.80
N LEU A 237 -2.60 -19.45 5.19
CA LEU A 237 -1.83 -18.31 4.68
C LEU A 237 -1.16 -17.49 5.79
N PHE A 238 -1.76 -17.47 6.98
CA PHE A 238 -1.22 -16.84 8.19
C PHE A 238 -0.14 -17.67 8.89
N GLU A 239 0.09 -18.90 8.44
CA GLU A 239 1.17 -19.78 8.93
C GLU A 239 2.41 -19.70 8.03
N GLN A 240 2.27 -19.13 6.81
CA GLN A 240 3.33 -19.10 5.80
C GLN A 240 4.02 -17.74 5.77
N SER A 241 5.35 -17.77 5.61
CA SER A 241 6.15 -16.57 5.42
C SER A 241 5.96 -15.95 4.03
N PRO A 242 6.17 -14.64 3.88
CA PRO A 242 6.29 -13.99 2.58
C PRO A 242 7.42 -14.61 1.72
N PRO A 243 7.28 -14.65 0.39
CA PRO A 243 6.18 -14.10 -0.39
C PRO A 243 4.97 -15.04 -0.52
N THR A 244 5.03 -16.25 0.04
CA THR A 244 3.97 -17.26 -0.08
C THR A 244 2.76 -16.89 0.76
N GLY A 245 2.95 -16.57 2.03
CA GLY A 245 1.95 -16.13 2.96
C GLY A 245 2.23 -14.73 3.48
N VAL A 246 1.81 -14.48 4.73
CA VAL A 246 1.81 -13.12 5.31
C VAL A 246 2.44 -13.06 6.71
N ARG A 247 2.92 -14.21 7.26
CA ARG A 247 3.47 -14.30 8.60
C ARG A 247 4.94 -13.88 8.64
N VAL A 248 5.27 -12.91 9.49
CA VAL A 248 6.65 -12.54 9.83
C VAL A 248 6.81 -12.69 11.34
N GLU A 249 7.78 -13.52 11.75
CA GLU A 249 8.08 -13.72 13.16
C GLU A 249 8.69 -12.45 13.75
N THR A 250 8.32 -12.16 15.00
CA THR A 250 8.88 -11.09 15.84
C THR A 250 9.24 -11.67 17.20
N GLU A 251 9.96 -10.93 18.03
CA GLU A 251 10.29 -11.35 19.41
C GLU A 251 9.02 -11.58 20.25
N ASP A 252 7.98 -10.79 19.98
CA ASP A 252 6.74 -10.81 20.74
C ASP A 252 5.67 -11.75 20.16
N GLY A 253 5.88 -12.34 18.97
CA GLY A 253 4.88 -13.19 18.30
C GLY A 253 4.95 -13.08 16.79
N ALA A 254 3.81 -12.87 16.11
CA ALA A 254 3.75 -12.83 14.66
C ALA A 254 3.11 -11.53 14.15
N HIS A 255 3.80 -10.82 13.28
CA HIS A 255 3.21 -9.73 12.50
C HIS A 255 2.66 -10.24 11.17
N TYR A 256 1.43 -9.90 10.82
CA TYR A 256 0.80 -10.27 9.54
C TYR A 256 0.89 -9.11 8.55
N VAL A 257 1.78 -9.24 7.55
CA VAL A 257 2.09 -8.14 6.63
C VAL A 257 0.98 -7.85 5.63
N GLN A 258 0.71 -6.58 5.40
CA GLN A 258 -0.30 -6.17 4.43
C GLN A 258 0.09 -6.53 2.99
N TYR A 259 1.38 -6.55 2.65
CA TYR A 259 1.88 -6.88 1.32
C TYR A 259 2.90 -8.01 1.38
N SER A 260 2.55 -9.17 0.83
CA SER A 260 3.44 -10.34 0.82
C SER A 260 4.74 -10.13 0.01
N PHE A 261 4.79 -9.13 -0.85
CA PHE A 261 5.98 -8.78 -1.62
C PHE A 261 6.91 -7.77 -0.89
N TRP A 262 6.47 -7.19 0.22
CA TRP A 262 7.25 -6.21 0.98
C TRP A 262 7.16 -6.45 2.49
N PRO A 263 7.77 -7.53 2.99
CA PRO A 263 7.62 -7.95 4.39
C PRO A 263 8.25 -7.01 5.43
N SER A 264 9.18 -6.14 5.02
CA SER A 264 9.76 -5.14 5.91
C SER A 264 8.92 -3.87 6.05
N LEU A 265 7.87 -3.67 5.24
CA LEU A 265 6.94 -2.56 5.40
C LEU A 265 5.82 -2.94 6.37
N ARG A 266 5.90 -2.44 7.60
CA ARG A 266 4.93 -2.70 8.67
C ARG A 266 3.80 -1.67 8.62
N ILE A 267 2.63 -2.09 8.14
CA ILE A 267 1.41 -1.26 8.04
C ILE A 267 0.42 -1.69 9.10
N ILE A 268 0.19 -0.82 10.07
CA ILE A 268 -0.56 -1.14 11.27
C ILE A 268 -2.05 -1.41 11.01
N ASN A 269 -2.68 -0.66 10.11
CA ASN A 269 -4.11 -0.84 9.77
C ASN A 269 -4.39 -2.26 9.27
N GLY A 270 -3.54 -2.76 8.36
CA GLY A 270 -3.69 -4.11 7.80
C GLY A 270 -3.46 -5.19 8.84
N PHE A 271 -2.51 -4.98 9.74
CA PHE A 271 -2.21 -5.91 10.81
C PHE A 271 -3.36 -5.99 11.83
N VAL A 272 -3.81 -4.86 12.37
CA VAL A 272 -4.89 -4.81 13.37
C VAL A 272 -6.20 -5.40 12.80
N GLN A 273 -6.59 -5.03 11.57
CA GLN A 273 -7.79 -5.61 10.96
C GLN A 273 -7.67 -7.11 10.69
N SER A 274 -6.46 -7.60 10.41
CA SER A 274 -6.24 -9.04 10.29
C SER A 274 -6.54 -9.77 11.60
N LEU A 275 -6.18 -9.18 12.73
CA LEU A 275 -6.47 -9.73 14.07
C LEU A 275 -7.96 -9.71 14.37
N VAL A 276 -8.66 -8.61 14.05
CA VAL A 276 -10.14 -8.57 14.15
C VAL A 276 -10.77 -9.71 13.35
N GLY A 277 -10.24 -9.96 12.14
CA GLY A 277 -10.72 -11.07 11.30
C GLY A 277 -10.46 -12.44 11.92
N LEU A 278 -9.25 -12.71 12.40
CA LEU A 278 -8.88 -13.99 13.02
C LEU A 278 -9.65 -14.25 14.31
N TYR A 279 -9.84 -13.21 15.15
CA TYR A 279 -10.66 -13.29 16.35
C TYR A 279 -12.09 -13.74 16.03
N ASP A 280 -12.74 -13.05 15.10
CA ASP A 280 -14.13 -13.36 14.74
C ASP A 280 -14.27 -14.77 14.13
N VAL A 281 -13.30 -15.18 13.31
CA VAL A 281 -13.28 -16.56 12.79
C VAL A 281 -13.21 -17.57 13.93
N ALA A 282 -12.31 -17.36 14.90
CA ALA A 282 -12.18 -18.23 16.07
C ALA A 282 -13.50 -18.33 16.87
N GLN A 283 -14.15 -17.18 17.10
CA GLN A 283 -15.42 -17.14 17.87
C GLN A 283 -16.56 -17.80 17.12
N ILE A 284 -16.70 -17.56 15.82
CA ILE A 284 -17.83 -18.07 15.02
C ILE A 284 -17.68 -19.57 14.76
N THR A 285 -16.45 -20.03 14.52
CA THR A 285 -16.21 -21.43 14.08
C THR A 285 -15.74 -22.37 15.19
N GLY A 286 -15.28 -21.84 16.32
CA GLY A 286 -14.62 -22.61 17.37
C GLY A 286 -13.25 -23.16 16.95
N ASP A 287 -12.67 -22.70 15.83
CA ASP A 287 -11.44 -23.23 15.26
C ASP A 287 -10.21 -22.86 16.11
N LYS A 288 -9.52 -23.88 16.65
CA LYS A 288 -8.34 -23.72 17.53
C LYS A 288 -7.14 -23.10 16.80
N ARG A 289 -7.02 -23.31 15.47
CA ARG A 289 -5.96 -22.71 14.64
C ARG A 289 -6.18 -21.22 14.51
N ALA A 290 -7.42 -20.78 14.25
CA ALA A 290 -7.77 -19.36 14.21
C ALA A 290 -7.47 -18.68 15.54
N ALA A 291 -7.84 -19.29 16.66
CA ALA A 291 -7.54 -18.80 18.01
C ALA A 291 -6.04 -18.67 18.26
N LYS A 292 -5.25 -19.69 17.85
CA LYS A 292 -3.78 -19.66 17.98
C LYS A 292 -3.16 -18.55 17.12
N LEU A 293 -3.58 -18.39 15.87
CA LEU A 293 -3.08 -17.35 14.97
C LEU A 293 -3.44 -15.96 15.49
N PHE A 294 -4.65 -15.80 16.03
CA PHE A 294 -5.02 -14.57 16.72
C PHE A 294 -4.08 -14.30 17.92
N ALA A 295 -3.89 -15.28 18.81
CA ALA A 295 -3.04 -15.11 19.99
C ALA A 295 -1.57 -14.79 19.66
N ASP A 296 -1.01 -15.42 18.61
CA ASP A 296 0.35 -15.14 18.15
C ASP A 296 0.46 -13.69 17.64
N GLY A 297 -0.53 -13.22 16.88
CA GLY A 297 -0.56 -11.86 16.37
C GLY A 297 -0.90 -10.82 17.44
N ASP A 298 -1.76 -11.14 18.40
CA ASP A 298 -2.14 -10.27 19.50
C ASP A 298 -0.93 -9.92 20.39
N ARG A 299 -0.08 -10.91 20.71
CA ARG A 299 1.17 -10.64 21.45
C ARG A 299 2.05 -9.63 20.73
N ALA A 300 2.26 -9.78 19.42
CA ALA A 300 3.04 -8.83 18.62
C ALA A 300 2.34 -7.46 18.56
N ALA A 301 1.02 -7.42 18.38
CA ALA A 301 0.28 -6.17 18.28
C ALA A 301 0.31 -5.36 19.58
N ARG A 302 0.23 -6.00 20.75
CA ARG A 302 0.38 -5.31 22.06
C ARG A 302 1.73 -4.62 22.21
N ALA A 303 2.79 -5.21 21.68
CA ALA A 303 4.12 -4.60 21.69
C ALA A 303 4.29 -3.52 20.61
N GLU A 304 3.64 -3.68 19.46
CA GLU A 304 3.82 -2.79 18.30
C GLU A 304 2.90 -1.56 18.35
N VAL A 305 1.63 -1.68 18.72
CA VAL A 305 0.63 -0.60 18.66
C VAL A 305 1.10 0.68 19.35
N PRO A 306 1.68 0.67 20.56
CA PRO A 306 2.17 1.88 21.20
C PRO A 306 3.25 2.62 20.38
N ARG A 307 4.02 1.89 19.58
CA ARG A 307 5.09 2.47 18.75
C ARG A 307 4.54 3.25 17.54
N TYR A 308 3.24 3.12 17.25
CA TYR A 308 2.55 3.88 16.19
C TYR A 308 1.86 5.14 16.71
N ASP A 309 1.88 5.38 18.01
CA ASP A 309 1.44 6.62 18.63
C ASP A 309 2.59 7.64 18.65
N THR A 310 2.38 8.82 18.06
CA THR A 310 3.36 9.91 18.06
C THR A 310 3.20 10.88 19.23
N GLY A 311 2.21 10.64 20.10
CA GLY A 311 1.78 11.57 21.15
C GLY A 311 0.88 12.73 20.64
N ALA A 312 0.53 12.72 19.34
CA ALA A 312 -0.35 13.72 18.75
C ALA A 312 -1.12 13.19 17.53
N TRP A 313 -0.69 12.09 16.94
CA TRP A 313 -1.27 11.46 15.74
C TRP A 313 -0.81 10.02 15.60
N SER A 314 -1.40 9.23 14.69
CA SER A 314 -0.94 7.87 14.41
C SER A 314 0.09 7.82 13.27
N LEU A 315 0.98 6.84 13.32
CA LEU A 315 1.75 6.40 12.15
C LEU A 315 0.90 5.42 11.32
N TYR A 316 1.05 5.49 10.00
CA TYR A 316 0.52 4.52 9.05
C TYR A 316 1.44 3.30 8.92
N SER A 317 2.75 3.56 8.80
CA SER A 317 3.75 2.52 8.61
C SER A 317 5.03 2.79 9.39
N ARG A 318 5.81 1.72 9.62
CA ARG A 318 7.14 1.73 10.24
C ARG A 318 8.13 0.82 9.50
N ASP A 319 9.33 0.79 9.99
CA ASP A 319 10.50 0.01 9.57
C ASP A 319 11.00 0.45 8.19
N ALA A 320 10.69 -0.23 7.10
CA ALA A 320 11.20 0.16 5.78
C ALA A 320 10.89 1.62 5.43
N ILE A 321 9.69 2.10 5.76
CA ILE A 321 9.28 3.50 5.60
C ILE A 321 8.39 3.89 6.79
N THR A 322 8.80 4.93 7.52
CA THR A 322 7.96 5.52 8.56
C THR A 322 7.15 6.68 7.98
N ARG A 323 5.81 6.55 8.04
CA ARG A 323 4.87 7.58 7.58
C ARG A 323 3.79 7.82 8.61
N GLU A 324 3.38 9.08 8.78
CA GLU A 324 2.17 9.43 9.52
C GLU A 324 0.94 9.07 8.67
N SER A 325 -0.16 8.70 9.33
CA SER A 325 -1.45 8.49 8.70
C SER A 325 -1.99 9.80 8.11
N ASP A 326 -2.65 9.73 6.95
CA ASP A 326 -3.62 10.76 6.59
C ASP A 326 -4.87 10.65 7.49
N LEU A 327 -5.83 11.56 7.34
CA LEU A 327 -7.04 11.57 8.16
C LEU A 327 -7.84 10.26 8.04
N HIS A 328 -7.96 9.75 6.81
CA HIS A 328 -8.72 8.52 6.56
C HIS A 328 -8.08 7.31 7.25
N TYR A 329 -6.77 7.13 7.09
CA TYR A 329 -6.06 6.01 7.73
C TYR A 329 -5.95 6.15 9.24
N HIS A 330 -5.87 7.38 9.77
CA HIS A 330 -5.93 7.62 11.22
C HIS A 330 -7.27 7.19 11.81
N THR A 331 -8.37 7.62 11.19
CA THR A 331 -9.73 7.25 11.60
C THR A 331 -9.95 5.74 11.46
N LEU A 332 -9.51 5.14 10.35
CA LEU A 332 -9.63 3.70 10.11
C LEU A 332 -8.87 2.87 11.17
N LEU A 333 -7.66 3.30 11.55
CA LEU A 333 -6.90 2.62 12.60
C LEU A 333 -7.60 2.72 13.94
N ARG A 334 -8.11 3.91 14.31
CA ARG A 334 -8.90 4.08 15.52
C ARG A 334 -10.08 3.11 15.54
N ASP A 335 -10.87 3.02 14.45
CA ASP A 335 -12.04 2.14 14.38
C ASP A 335 -11.68 0.65 14.49
N PHE A 336 -10.52 0.24 13.95
CA PHE A 336 -10.03 -1.13 14.12
C PHE A 336 -9.56 -1.40 15.55
N LEU A 337 -8.96 -0.42 16.22
CA LEU A 337 -8.56 -0.53 17.62
C LEU A 337 -9.79 -0.55 18.54
N THR A 338 -10.82 0.27 18.27
CA THR A 338 -12.13 0.15 18.93
C THR A 338 -12.65 -1.29 18.82
N SER A 339 -12.61 -1.84 17.60
CA SER A 339 -13.05 -3.21 17.36
C SER A 339 -12.25 -4.26 18.14
N LEU A 340 -10.94 -4.10 18.36
CA LEU A 340 -10.15 -5.00 19.19
C LEU A 340 -10.38 -4.74 20.68
N CYS A 341 -10.51 -3.48 21.11
CA CYS A 341 -10.86 -3.13 22.49
C CYS A 341 -12.17 -3.81 22.90
N ASP A 342 -13.23 -3.64 22.10
CA ASP A 342 -14.56 -4.22 22.36
C ASP A 342 -14.55 -5.77 22.44
N ARG A 343 -13.60 -6.43 21.73
CA ARG A 343 -13.53 -7.89 21.67
C ARG A 343 -12.67 -8.50 22.76
N THR A 344 -11.67 -7.79 23.23
CA THR A 344 -10.62 -8.37 24.06
C THR A 344 -10.46 -7.70 25.39
N ASP A 345 -11.07 -6.53 25.59
CA ASP A 345 -10.92 -5.67 26.78
C ASP A 345 -9.44 -5.44 27.14
N THR A 346 -8.60 -5.28 26.10
CA THR A 346 -7.16 -5.17 26.25
C THR A 346 -6.75 -3.70 26.36
N ASP A 347 -6.19 -3.31 27.50
CA ASP A 347 -5.78 -1.93 27.84
C ASP A 347 -4.98 -1.24 26.72
N VAL A 348 -4.06 -1.94 26.05
CA VAL A 348 -3.24 -1.37 24.99
C VAL A 348 -4.09 -0.88 23.81
N TYR A 349 -5.11 -1.63 23.43
CA TYR A 349 -6.00 -1.25 22.31
C TYR A 349 -6.95 -0.14 22.71
N CYS A 350 -7.53 -0.24 23.90
CA CYS A 350 -8.47 0.74 24.44
C CYS A 350 -7.77 2.10 24.68
N THR A 351 -6.55 2.09 25.21
CA THR A 351 -5.73 3.29 25.39
C THR A 351 -5.37 3.95 24.05
N ALA A 352 -4.89 3.14 23.09
CA ALA A 352 -4.53 3.68 21.77
C ALA A 352 -5.75 4.24 21.01
N GLU A 353 -6.89 3.59 21.09
CA GLU A 353 -8.17 4.09 20.56
C GLU A 353 -8.53 5.44 21.18
N SER A 354 -8.51 5.54 22.51
CA SER A 354 -8.81 6.78 23.24
C SER A 354 -7.88 7.92 22.83
N HIS A 355 -6.57 7.65 22.75
CA HIS A 355 -5.60 8.65 22.29
C HIS A 355 -5.91 9.11 20.86
N PHE A 356 -6.15 8.17 19.94
CA PHE A 356 -6.40 8.51 18.53
C PHE A 356 -7.73 9.23 18.34
N THR A 357 -8.74 8.91 19.15
CA THR A 357 -10.00 9.68 19.21
C THR A 357 -9.74 11.10 19.69
N GLY A 358 -8.98 11.29 20.78
CA GLY A 358 -8.62 12.59 21.31
C GLY A 358 -7.82 13.46 20.31
N TYR A 359 -6.94 12.86 19.52
CA TYR A 359 -6.13 13.59 18.52
C TYR A 359 -6.96 14.18 17.38
N LEU A 360 -8.16 13.66 17.11
CA LEU A 360 -9.05 14.22 16.09
C LEU A 360 -9.62 15.59 16.47
N THR A 361 -9.65 15.94 17.76
CA THR A 361 -10.18 17.20 18.28
C THR A 361 -9.12 18.09 18.91
N THR A 362 -7.92 17.56 19.15
CA THR A 362 -6.82 18.31 19.76
C THR A 362 -6.05 19.11 18.69
N PRO A 363 -5.90 20.43 18.79
CA PRO A 363 -5.12 21.24 17.87
C PRO A 363 -3.64 20.83 17.79
N PRO A 364 -2.93 21.14 16.69
CA PRO A 364 -1.49 20.92 16.61
C PRO A 364 -0.73 21.79 17.62
N HIS A 365 0.25 21.21 18.31
CA HIS A 365 1.15 21.98 19.14
C HIS A 365 2.23 22.65 18.26
N LEU A 366 2.36 24.00 18.41
CA LEU A 366 3.29 24.82 17.66
C LEU A 366 4.39 25.35 18.58
N ARG A 367 5.61 25.46 18.04
CA ARG A 367 6.71 26.11 18.75
C ARG A 367 7.62 26.85 17.77
N LEU A 368 7.83 28.17 18.00
CA LEU A 368 8.86 28.93 17.31
C LEU A 368 10.25 28.50 17.84
N ARG A 369 11.16 28.12 16.91
CA ARG A 369 12.52 27.66 17.22
C ARG A 369 13.58 28.72 16.97
N THR A 370 13.32 29.65 16.07
CA THR A 370 14.26 30.75 15.78
C THR A 370 13.92 31.93 16.65
N THR A 371 14.82 32.29 17.56
CA THR A 371 14.66 33.45 18.47
C THR A 371 15.57 34.58 18.10
N ARG A 372 16.63 34.37 17.30
CA ARG A 372 17.63 35.35 16.94
C ARG A 372 18.17 35.12 15.53
N VAL A 373 18.29 36.15 14.70
CA VAL A 373 18.89 36.09 13.37
C VAL A 373 19.71 37.34 13.06
N ARG A 374 20.65 37.24 12.13
CA ARG A 374 21.45 38.38 11.69
C ARG A 374 20.87 38.97 10.41
N GLY A 375 20.63 40.28 10.40
CA GLY A 375 20.06 41.03 9.29
C GLY A 375 20.95 41.10 8.06
N GLY A 376 20.36 41.51 6.93
CA GLY A 376 21.02 41.79 5.66
C GLY A 376 21.30 40.60 4.77
N ALA A 377 20.80 39.42 5.09
CA ALA A 377 20.93 38.18 4.27
C ALA A 377 19.69 37.29 4.40
N THR A 378 19.54 36.36 3.49
CA THR A 378 18.52 35.30 3.62
C THR A 378 18.94 34.34 4.76
N ARG A 379 18.01 34.09 5.65
CA ARG A 379 18.15 33.15 6.79
C ARG A 379 16.98 32.19 6.84
N THR A 380 17.15 31.15 7.61
CA THR A 380 16.12 30.13 7.84
C THR A 380 15.38 30.45 9.15
N LEU A 381 14.08 30.67 9.07
CA LEU A 381 13.18 30.72 10.22
C LEU A 381 12.65 29.31 10.47
N ARG A 382 12.88 28.77 11.67
CA ARG A 382 12.52 27.39 12.07
C ARG A 382 11.40 27.41 13.09
N PHE A 383 10.48 26.46 12.93
CA PHE A 383 9.39 26.18 13.87
C PHE A 383 9.14 24.68 13.93
N SER A 384 8.37 24.21 14.91
CA SER A 384 8.00 22.80 14.99
C SER A 384 6.50 22.63 15.15
N LEU A 385 6.01 21.50 14.64
CA LEU A 385 4.63 21.05 14.63
C LEU A 385 4.54 19.64 15.25
N SER A 386 3.50 19.38 16.04
CA SER A 386 3.26 18.04 16.63
C SER A 386 2.63 17.04 15.65
N LYS A 387 1.97 17.52 14.57
CA LYS A 387 1.30 16.68 13.56
C LYS A 387 1.25 17.38 12.20
N ILE A 388 0.95 16.63 11.14
CA ILE A 388 0.79 17.14 9.78
C ILE A 388 -0.24 18.27 9.80
N SER A 389 0.14 19.42 9.24
CA SER A 389 -0.73 20.59 9.20
C SER A 389 -0.49 21.44 7.95
N ARG A 390 -1.52 22.15 7.52
CA ARG A 390 -1.37 23.26 6.59
C ARG A 390 -0.92 24.48 7.39
N ALA A 391 0.26 25.01 7.09
CA ALA A 391 0.87 26.10 7.85
C ALA A 391 1.11 27.34 7.02
N SER A 392 1.06 28.51 7.69
CA SER A 392 1.53 29.81 7.18
C SER A 392 2.39 30.51 8.19
N VAL A 393 3.31 31.36 7.71
CA VAL A 393 4.25 32.11 8.51
C VAL A 393 4.21 33.58 8.07
N ARG A 394 4.02 34.49 9.04
CA ARG A 394 4.09 35.92 8.85
C ARG A 394 5.13 36.52 9.79
N VAL A 395 5.94 37.46 9.28
CA VAL A 395 6.87 38.22 10.09
C VAL A 395 6.54 39.72 9.94
N THR A 396 6.36 40.39 11.06
CA THR A 396 6.04 41.82 11.16
C THR A 396 7.21 42.54 11.80
N ALA A 397 7.62 43.66 11.20
CA ALA A 397 8.64 44.54 11.71
C ALA A 397 8.12 45.35 12.92
N PRO A 398 9.00 45.96 13.75
CA PRO A 398 8.60 46.87 14.84
C PRO A 398 7.73 48.03 14.40
N SER A 399 7.77 48.40 13.11
CA SER A 399 6.92 49.46 12.53
C SER A 399 5.51 48.97 12.12
N GLY A 400 5.13 47.75 12.43
CA GLY A 400 3.86 47.12 11.98
C GLY A 400 3.87 46.59 10.55
N ARG A 401 4.92 46.86 9.76
CA ARG A 401 4.99 46.42 8.35
C ARG A 401 5.29 44.90 8.26
N THR A 402 4.52 44.16 7.48
CA THR A 402 4.82 42.77 7.14
C THR A 402 6.06 42.68 6.24
N VAL A 403 7.06 41.91 6.65
CA VAL A 403 8.33 41.69 5.95
C VAL A 403 8.51 40.26 5.43
N LEU A 404 7.62 39.38 5.83
CA LEU A 404 7.48 38.00 5.28
C LEU A 404 6.02 37.58 5.41
N ALA A 405 5.47 37.01 4.35
CA ALA A 405 4.21 36.25 4.39
C ALA A 405 4.37 35.03 3.46
N VAL A 406 4.32 33.83 4.01
CA VAL A 406 4.53 32.60 3.28
C VAL A 406 3.45 31.60 3.65
N ALA A 407 2.73 31.08 2.65
CA ALA A 407 1.94 29.87 2.79
C ALA A 407 2.88 28.65 2.61
N ALA A 408 3.22 28.00 3.71
CA ALA A 408 4.11 26.82 3.67
C ALA A 408 3.43 25.57 3.12
N GLY A 409 2.10 25.61 2.88
CA GLY A 409 1.31 24.48 2.41
C GLY A 409 1.14 23.42 3.49
N VAL A 410 0.94 22.16 3.06
CA VAL A 410 0.88 21.01 3.98
C VAL A 410 2.31 20.58 4.32
N VAL A 411 2.64 20.62 5.59
CA VAL A 411 3.95 20.23 6.12
C VAL A 411 3.81 19.14 7.18
N GLY A 412 4.76 18.19 7.21
CA GLY A 412 4.76 17.10 8.15
C GLY A 412 5.11 17.54 9.58
N ARG A 413 5.02 16.60 10.51
CA ARG A 413 5.44 16.72 11.91
C ARG A 413 6.93 17.06 12.06
N GLY A 414 7.29 17.65 13.18
CA GLY A 414 8.67 17.97 13.57
C GLY A 414 9.10 19.36 13.18
N THR A 415 10.40 19.60 13.08
CA THR A 415 10.97 20.91 12.76
C THR A 415 10.84 21.20 11.26
N ARG A 416 10.29 22.37 10.96
CA ARG A 416 10.10 22.92 9.61
C ARG A 416 10.78 24.27 9.49
N SER A 417 10.97 24.73 8.25
CA SER A 417 11.66 25.98 8.02
C SER A 417 11.13 26.71 6.79
N VAL A 418 11.19 28.03 6.84
CA VAL A 418 10.95 28.91 5.71
C VAL A 418 12.15 29.82 5.51
N ALA A 419 12.45 30.15 4.25
CA ALA A 419 13.49 31.13 3.94
C ALA A 419 12.94 32.53 4.20
N TRP A 420 13.73 33.35 4.90
CA TRP A 420 13.42 34.74 5.21
C TRP A 420 14.56 35.67 4.81
N ARG A 421 14.31 36.63 3.91
CA ARG A 421 15.24 37.72 3.61
C ARG A 421 15.17 38.72 4.73
N VAL A 422 16.06 38.59 5.71
CA VAL A 422 16.03 39.38 6.92
C VAL A 422 16.41 40.83 6.64
N PRO A 423 15.58 41.84 7.04
CA PRO A 423 15.91 43.25 6.90
C PRO A 423 17.24 43.60 7.57
N ARG A 424 17.92 44.66 7.08
CA ARG A 424 19.18 45.18 7.71
C ARG A 424 18.93 45.87 9.04
N ARG A 425 17.72 46.42 9.25
CA ARG A 425 17.34 47.12 10.46
C ARG A 425 17.25 46.15 11.62
N ALA A 426 18.04 46.37 12.65
CA ALA A 426 18.00 45.60 13.89
C ALA A 426 16.75 45.95 14.70
N GLY A 427 16.29 45.01 15.52
CA GLY A 427 15.11 45.18 16.38
C GLY A 427 14.39 43.84 16.61
N ASP A 428 13.32 43.90 17.39
CA ASP A 428 12.49 42.78 17.68
C ASP A 428 11.34 42.68 16.67
N TYR A 429 11.33 41.65 15.88
CA TYR A 429 10.32 41.32 14.86
C TYR A 429 9.35 40.30 15.45
N THR A 430 8.10 40.42 15.16
CA THR A 430 7.07 39.48 15.58
C THR A 430 6.85 38.44 14.51
N VAL A 431 6.96 37.18 14.87
CA VAL A 431 6.65 36.01 14.03
C VAL A 431 5.34 35.42 14.46
N ARG A 432 4.38 35.34 13.55
CA ARG A 432 3.13 34.60 13.72
C ARG A 432 3.15 33.36 12.84
N ILE A 433 2.78 32.22 13.42
CA ILE A 433 2.63 30.94 12.72
C ILE A 433 1.22 30.45 12.97
N ASP A 434 0.47 30.29 11.89
CA ASP A 434 -0.87 29.67 11.92
C ASP A 434 -0.77 28.28 11.29
N ALA A 435 -1.46 27.31 11.88
CA ALA A 435 -1.53 25.94 11.36
C ALA A 435 -2.91 25.36 11.56
N THR A 436 -3.34 24.51 10.62
CA THR A 436 -4.56 23.70 10.73
C THR A 436 -4.20 22.26 10.40
N ASP A 437 -4.50 21.32 11.32
CA ASP A 437 -4.19 19.92 11.12
C ASP A 437 -5.12 19.23 10.10
N LEU A 438 -4.91 17.94 9.85
CA LEU A 438 -5.72 17.17 8.90
C LEU A 438 -7.18 17.01 9.34
N ALA A 439 -7.45 17.07 10.63
CA ALA A 439 -8.81 16.99 11.19
C ALA A 439 -9.53 18.35 11.20
N GLY A 440 -8.84 19.44 10.80
CA GLY A 440 -9.41 20.78 10.73
C GLY A 440 -9.20 21.62 12.01
N ASN A 441 -8.45 21.16 13.00
CA ASN A 441 -8.23 21.89 14.23
C ASN A 441 -7.18 23.00 14.02
N PRO A 442 -7.52 24.30 14.27
CA PRO A 442 -6.59 25.40 14.11
C PRO A 442 -5.70 25.59 15.34
N ALA A 443 -4.48 26.07 15.12
CA ALA A 443 -3.58 26.57 16.15
C ALA A 443 -2.83 27.78 15.63
N SER A 444 -2.48 28.70 16.54
CA SER A 444 -1.66 29.89 16.23
C SER A 444 -0.69 30.15 17.36
N ILE A 445 0.53 30.55 17.03
CA ILE A 445 1.48 31.10 17.98
C ILE A 445 2.05 32.41 17.45
N GLU A 446 2.41 33.26 18.39
CA GLU A 446 3.13 34.53 18.10
C GLU A 446 4.31 34.64 19.05
N GLY A 447 5.44 35.12 18.55
CA GLY A 447 6.63 35.29 19.36
C GLY A 447 7.68 36.20 18.72
N PRO A 448 8.58 36.76 19.51
CA PRO A 448 9.63 37.66 19.04
C PRO A 448 10.78 36.89 18.36
N VAL A 449 11.36 37.51 17.33
CA VAL A 449 12.65 37.14 16.76
C VAL A 449 13.56 38.38 16.73
N GLN A 450 14.65 38.35 17.46
CA GLN A 450 15.61 39.41 17.48
C GLN A 450 16.45 39.45 16.20
N VAL A 451 16.36 40.55 15.46
CA VAL A 451 17.21 40.78 14.30
C VAL A 451 18.43 41.61 14.76
N LEU A 452 19.61 41.05 14.63
CA LEU A 452 20.88 41.66 14.93
C LEU A 452 21.42 42.46 13.71
N LYS A 453 22.23 43.51 13.97
CA LYS A 453 22.92 44.26 12.90
C LYS A 453 23.71 43.33 11.98
N PRO A 454 23.78 43.61 10.65
CA PRO A 454 24.66 42.90 9.73
C PRO A 454 26.12 42.92 10.20
N LYS A 455 26.89 41.84 9.93
CA LYS A 455 28.35 41.92 10.12
C LYS A 455 28.92 42.96 9.16
N ARG A 456 29.72 43.89 9.67
CA ARG A 456 30.53 44.76 8.83
C ARG A 456 31.43 43.89 7.95
N ARG A 457 31.35 44.01 6.63
CA ARG A 457 32.38 43.48 5.76
C ARG A 457 33.73 44.13 6.18
N LYS A 458 34.71 43.36 6.61
CA LYS A 458 36.09 43.87 6.63
C LYS A 458 36.39 44.29 5.18
N ARG A 459 36.66 45.56 4.96
CA ARG A 459 37.29 46.01 3.71
C ARG A 459 38.59 45.21 3.64
N ALA A 460 38.82 44.48 2.56
CA ALA A 460 40.15 44.04 2.22
C ALA A 460 41.00 45.31 2.11
N ALA A 461 42.00 45.40 2.97
CA ALA A 461 43.03 46.42 2.79
C ALA A 461 43.73 46.00 1.49
N GLY A 462 43.60 46.88 0.47
CA GLY A 462 44.36 46.81 -0.75
C GLY A 462 45.75 47.34 -0.51
#